data_c0b83772b90eb9dcf6bdaf6bae9da901
#
_entry.id   c0b83772b90eb9dcf6bdaf6bae9da901
#
_cell.length_a   1.000
_cell.length_b   1.000
_cell.length_c   1.000
_cell.angle_alpha   90.00
_cell.angle_beta   90.00
_cell.angle_gamma   90.00
#
_symmetry.space_group_name_H-M   'P 1'
#
loop_
_entity.id
_entity.type
_entity.pdbx_description
1 polymer ?
#
loop_
_entity_poly.entity_id
_entity_poly.type
_entity_poly.pdbx_seq_one_letter_code
_entity_poly.pdbx_strand_id
1 'polypeptide(L)'
;GDRRTTAWRATLYLGLASMVLLAALLMIGTQAGFTFSGLKDFMASGRELAHAELIGALLIAGFGTLISLFPFHSWAAPAYASAPAPVAMMHAGVLKKFGLYGLFMFQPLMETGFLPWTNILLVLLVCNVIWVGYVTVNQKRLDLLLGNSSVMHMGYIFLAFAALVVSG
;
A
#
# COMPACT_ATOMS: atom_id res chain seq x y z
N GLY A 1 18.04 -9.56 16.54
CA GLY A 1 17.06 -10.40 15.85
C GLY A 1 17.74 -11.15 14.71
N ASP A 2 17.34 -12.37 14.48
CA ASP A 2 17.93 -13.19 13.42
C ASP A 2 17.54 -12.61 12.05
N ARG A 3 18.53 -12.20 11.25
CA ARG A 3 18.35 -11.66 9.89
C ARG A 3 17.55 -12.59 9.01
N ARG A 4 17.70 -13.90 9.19
CA ARG A 4 16.98 -14.92 8.47
C ARG A 4 15.46 -14.86 8.76
N THR A 5 15.08 -14.77 10.02
CA THR A 5 13.67 -14.66 10.43
C THR A 5 13.03 -13.37 9.90
N THR A 6 13.77 -12.27 9.92
CA THR A 6 13.31 -10.99 9.36
C THR A 6 13.11 -11.07 7.85
N ALA A 7 14.06 -11.68 7.14
CA ALA A 7 13.95 -11.89 5.70
C ALA A 7 12.73 -12.77 5.34
N TRP A 8 12.53 -13.88 6.05
CA TRP A 8 11.37 -14.75 5.85
C TRP A 8 10.04 -14.03 6.08
N ARG A 9 9.93 -13.25 7.15
CA ARG A 9 8.72 -12.45 7.42
C ARG A 9 8.45 -11.46 6.28
N ALA A 10 9.45 -10.69 5.88
CA ALA A 10 9.31 -9.74 4.78
C ALA A 10 8.91 -10.44 3.46
N THR A 11 9.53 -11.57 3.12
CA THR A 11 9.19 -12.35 1.93
C THR A 11 7.76 -12.86 1.96
N LEU A 12 7.29 -13.36 3.09
CA LEU A 12 5.91 -13.84 3.24
C LEU A 12 4.90 -12.69 3.09
N TYR A 13 5.12 -11.55 3.77
CA TYR A 13 4.23 -10.40 3.65
C TYR A 13 4.16 -9.88 2.20
N LEU A 14 5.31 -9.68 1.58
CA LEU A 14 5.37 -9.16 0.21
C LEU A 14 4.88 -10.19 -0.82
N GLY A 15 5.15 -11.48 -0.61
CA GLY A 15 4.65 -12.55 -1.46
C GLY A 15 3.13 -12.65 -1.44
N LEU A 16 2.52 -12.64 -0.24
CA LEU A 16 1.07 -12.64 -0.11
C LEU A 16 0.45 -11.38 -0.70
N ALA A 17 1.05 -10.21 -0.45
CA ALA A 17 0.59 -8.95 -1.04
C ALA A 17 0.63 -8.98 -2.57
N SER A 18 1.68 -9.55 -3.15
CA SER A 18 1.81 -9.70 -4.60
C SER A 18 0.74 -10.63 -5.19
N MET A 19 0.39 -11.71 -4.50
CA MET A 19 -0.69 -12.61 -4.94
C MET A 19 -2.06 -11.93 -4.88
N VAL A 20 -2.34 -11.21 -3.80
CA VAL A 20 -3.57 -10.43 -3.65
C VAL A 20 -3.68 -9.36 -4.74
N LEU A 21 -2.58 -8.65 -4.99
CA LEU A 21 -2.52 -7.63 -6.04
C LEU A 21 -2.70 -8.23 -7.43
N LEU A 22 -2.07 -9.37 -7.70
CA LEU A 22 -2.24 -10.09 -8.96
C LEU A 22 -3.69 -10.50 -9.18
N ALA A 23 -4.38 -11.00 -8.15
CA ALA A 23 -5.80 -11.34 -8.24
C ALA A 23 -6.64 -10.11 -8.63
N ALA A 24 -6.42 -8.96 -8.00
CA ALA A 24 -7.10 -7.71 -8.35
C ALA A 24 -6.83 -7.30 -9.80
N LEU A 25 -5.57 -7.33 -10.23
CA LEU A 25 -5.18 -6.97 -11.60
C LEU A 25 -5.76 -7.93 -12.65
N LEU A 26 -5.84 -9.23 -12.36
CA LEU A 26 -6.51 -10.19 -13.22
C LEU A 26 -8.01 -9.91 -13.33
N MET A 27 -8.68 -9.59 -12.22
CA MET A 27 -10.10 -9.23 -12.25
C MET A 27 -10.36 -7.96 -13.07
N ILE A 28 -9.48 -6.96 -13.00
CA ILE A 28 -9.55 -5.77 -13.86
C ILE A 28 -9.25 -6.15 -15.31
N GLY A 29 -8.19 -6.90 -15.56
CA GLY A 29 -7.75 -7.26 -16.91
C GLY A 29 -8.76 -8.08 -17.69
N THR A 30 -9.53 -8.95 -17.04
CA THR A 30 -10.60 -9.72 -17.68
C THR A 30 -11.79 -8.84 -18.11
N GLN A 31 -11.97 -7.67 -17.52
CA GLN A 31 -13.09 -6.76 -17.82
C GLN A 31 -12.67 -5.60 -18.73
N ALA A 32 -11.50 -5.01 -18.47
CA ALA A 32 -10.99 -3.84 -19.18
C ALA A 32 -9.90 -4.16 -20.21
N GLY A 33 -9.46 -5.42 -20.28
CA GLY A 33 -8.32 -5.84 -21.11
C GLY A 33 -6.98 -5.68 -20.39
N PHE A 34 -5.97 -6.42 -20.90
CA PHE A 34 -4.61 -6.45 -20.31
C PHE A 34 -3.67 -5.40 -20.91
N THR A 35 -4.20 -4.39 -21.58
CA THR A 35 -3.42 -3.32 -22.21
C THR A 35 -3.80 -1.97 -21.63
N PHE A 36 -2.85 -1.04 -21.61
CA PHE A 36 -3.13 0.33 -21.18
C PHE A 36 -4.16 1.05 -22.06
N SER A 37 -4.20 0.74 -23.36
CA SER A 37 -5.23 1.24 -24.26
C SER A 37 -6.62 0.72 -23.89
N GLY A 38 -6.75 -0.60 -23.67
CA GLY A 38 -8.01 -1.20 -23.25
C GLY A 38 -8.53 -0.63 -21.92
N LEU A 39 -7.62 -0.40 -20.97
CA LEU A 39 -7.97 0.23 -19.70
C LEU A 39 -8.48 1.68 -19.90
N LYS A 40 -7.82 2.47 -20.75
CA LYS A 40 -8.25 3.83 -21.10
C LYS A 40 -9.61 3.85 -21.81
N ASP A 41 -9.82 2.94 -22.75
CA ASP A 41 -11.06 2.80 -23.48
C ASP A 41 -12.22 2.38 -22.57
N PHE A 42 -11.93 1.49 -21.62
CA PHE A 42 -12.88 1.09 -20.58
C PHE A 42 -13.28 2.28 -19.70
N MET A 43 -12.31 3.08 -19.23
CA MET A 43 -12.56 4.29 -18.45
C MET A 43 -13.37 5.31 -19.25
N ALA A 44 -13.04 5.53 -20.52
CA ALA A 44 -13.75 6.45 -21.41
C ALA A 44 -15.19 6.01 -21.71
N SER A 45 -15.48 4.71 -21.62
CA SER A 45 -16.82 4.16 -21.85
C SER A 45 -17.81 4.40 -20.72
N GLY A 46 -17.35 4.90 -19.56
CA GLY A 46 -18.18 5.12 -18.36
C GLY A 46 -18.75 3.83 -17.74
N ARG A 47 -18.17 2.66 -18.09
CA ARG A 47 -18.61 1.37 -17.55
C ARG A 47 -18.02 1.14 -16.18
N GLU A 48 -18.83 0.64 -15.26
CA GLU A 48 -18.37 0.23 -13.94
C GLU A 48 -17.81 -1.20 -13.97
N LEU A 49 -16.81 -1.45 -13.12
CA LEU A 49 -16.26 -2.79 -12.94
C LEU A 49 -17.24 -3.67 -12.16
N ALA A 50 -17.48 -4.88 -12.65
CA ALA A 50 -18.16 -5.88 -11.84
C ALA A 50 -17.31 -6.19 -10.60
N HIS A 51 -17.95 -6.26 -9.42
CA HIS A 51 -17.28 -6.44 -8.13
C HIS A 51 -16.25 -5.36 -7.78
N ALA A 52 -16.52 -4.09 -8.15
CA ALA A 52 -15.62 -2.95 -7.90
C ALA A 52 -15.17 -2.87 -6.44
N GLU A 53 -16.08 -3.09 -5.49
CA GLU A 53 -15.77 -3.09 -4.06
C GLU A 53 -14.72 -4.16 -3.66
N LEU A 54 -14.87 -5.37 -4.17
CA LEU A 54 -13.91 -6.45 -3.92
C LEU A 54 -12.55 -6.14 -4.53
N ILE A 55 -12.53 -5.65 -5.77
CA ILE A 55 -11.32 -5.23 -6.45
C ILE A 55 -10.66 -4.09 -5.68
N GLY A 56 -11.42 -3.11 -5.22
CA GLY A 56 -10.95 -2.00 -4.37
C GLY A 56 -10.31 -2.50 -3.08
N ALA A 57 -10.95 -3.42 -2.38
CA ALA A 57 -10.40 -4.05 -1.17
C ALA A 57 -9.08 -4.78 -1.43
N LEU A 58 -9.00 -5.56 -2.52
CA LEU A 58 -7.79 -6.29 -2.90
C LEU A 58 -6.65 -5.34 -3.30
N LEU A 59 -6.93 -4.25 -4.01
CA LEU A 59 -5.94 -3.22 -4.34
C LEU A 59 -5.43 -2.51 -3.09
N ILE A 60 -6.32 -2.11 -2.17
CA ILE A 60 -5.94 -1.48 -0.90
C ILE A 60 -5.10 -2.46 -0.05
N ALA A 61 -5.50 -3.72 0.06
CA ALA A 61 -4.75 -4.71 0.82
C ALA A 61 -3.38 -5.00 0.19
N GLY A 62 -3.31 -5.19 -1.12
CA GLY A 62 -2.08 -5.48 -1.85
C GLY A 62 -1.09 -4.31 -1.82
N PHE A 63 -1.51 -3.15 -2.28
CA PHE A 63 -0.67 -1.95 -2.27
C PHE A 63 -0.41 -1.44 -0.84
N GLY A 64 -1.40 -1.52 0.05
CA GLY A 64 -1.25 -1.15 1.46
C GLY A 64 -0.18 -1.97 2.17
N THR A 65 -0.11 -3.27 1.92
CA THR A 65 0.95 -4.13 2.45
C THR A 65 2.32 -3.76 1.87
N LEU A 66 2.39 -3.49 0.56
CA LEU A 66 3.61 -3.05 -0.11
C LEU A 66 4.14 -1.72 0.45
N ILE A 67 3.24 -0.79 0.74
CA ILE A 67 3.54 0.52 1.35
C ILE A 67 3.81 0.40 2.86
N SER A 68 3.50 -0.73 3.45
CA SER A 68 3.56 -0.98 4.91
C SER A 68 2.52 -0.19 5.70
N LEU A 69 1.28 -0.20 5.23
CA LEU A 69 0.16 0.42 5.92
C LEU A 69 -0.26 -0.42 7.15
N PHE A 70 -0.73 0.24 8.20
CA PHE A 70 -1.35 -0.47 9.33
C PHE A 70 -2.59 -1.27 8.85
N PRO A 71 -2.78 -2.53 9.27
CA PRO A 71 -2.00 -3.32 10.23
C PRO A 71 -0.79 -4.07 9.66
N PHE A 72 -0.52 -3.99 8.36
CA PHE A 72 0.51 -4.78 7.65
C PHE A 72 1.92 -4.15 7.70
N HIS A 73 2.20 -3.24 8.65
CA HIS A 73 3.45 -2.49 8.72
C HIS A 73 4.60 -3.22 9.43
N SER A 74 4.31 -4.29 10.16
CA SER A 74 5.25 -4.90 11.12
C SER A 74 6.50 -5.51 10.50
N TRP A 75 6.50 -5.79 9.18
CA TRP A 75 7.64 -6.33 8.46
C TRP A 75 8.70 -5.26 8.11
N ALA A 76 8.27 -3.99 7.92
CA ALA A 76 9.10 -2.97 7.28
C ALA A 76 10.26 -2.47 8.15
N ALA A 77 10.01 -2.02 9.39
CA ALA A 77 11.05 -1.47 10.23
C ALA A 77 12.17 -2.48 10.56
N PRO A 78 11.88 -3.76 10.93
CA PRO A 78 12.91 -4.78 11.09
C PRO A 78 13.66 -5.09 9.79
N ALA A 79 12.96 -5.09 8.64
CA ALA A 79 13.58 -5.33 7.35
C ALA A 79 14.61 -4.24 7.02
N TYR A 80 14.26 -2.96 7.22
CA TYR A 80 15.19 -1.85 6.99
C TYR A 80 16.37 -1.88 7.96
N ALA A 81 16.15 -2.18 9.24
CA ALA A 81 17.20 -2.26 10.24
C ALA A 81 18.20 -3.41 9.98
N SER A 82 17.77 -4.46 9.28
CA SER A 82 18.63 -5.61 8.96
C SER A 82 19.28 -5.54 7.58
N ALA A 83 18.78 -4.66 6.70
CA ALA A 83 19.28 -4.50 5.33
C ALA A 83 20.54 -3.63 5.28
N PRO A 84 21.43 -3.83 4.27
CA PRO A 84 22.47 -2.87 3.95
C PRO A 84 21.89 -1.49 3.64
N ALA A 85 22.57 -0.41 4.03
CA ALA A 85 22.08 0.96 3.89
C ALA A 85 21.60 1.31 2.47
N PRO A 86 22.32 0.98 1.37
CA PRO A 86 21.86 1.28 0.01
C PRO A 86 20.52 0.60 -0.34
N VAL A 87 20.34 -0.65 0.11
CA VAL A 87 19.11 -1.41 -0.12
C VAL A 87 17.93 -0.81 0.65
N ALA A 88 18.16 -0.46 1.92
CA ALA A 88 17.14 0.19 2.75
C ALA A 88 16.73 1.55 2.18
N MET A 89 17.68 2.35 1.71
CA MET A 89 17.43 3.65 1.06
C MET A 89 16.63 3.51 -0.22
N MET A 90 16.99 2.58 -1.09
CA MET A 90 16.27 2.32 -2.34
C MET A 90 14.84 1.84 -2.08
N HIS A 91 14.67 0.94 -1.11
CA HIS A 91 13.35 0.43 -0.75
C HIS A 91 12.46 1.52 -0.13
N ALA A 92 12.96 2.28 0.82
CA ALA A 92 12.21 3.35 1.46
C ALA A 92 11.97 4.54 0.52
N GLY A 93 12.94 4.87 -0.31
CA GLY A 93 12.92 6.04 -1.21
C GLY A 93 12.12 5.82 -2.49
N VAL A 94 12.15 4.64 -3.08
CA VAL A 94 11.60 4.36 -4.41
C VAL A 94 10.51 3.30 -4.37
N LEU A 95 10.82 2.07 -3.90
CA LEU A 95 9.90 0.94 -4.03
C LEU A 95 8.56 1.14 -3.32
N LYS A 96 8.56 1.76 -2.15
CA LYS A 96 7.30 2.11 -1.46
C LYS A 96 6.41 3.07 -2.28
N LYS A 97 7.00 4.01 -3.02
CA LYS A 97 6.25 4.97 -3.81
C LYS A 97 5.58 4.34 -5.03
N PHE A 98 6.08 3.21 -5.53
CA PHE A 98 5.39 2.46 -6.59
C PHE A 98 4.02 1.93 -6.15
N GLY A 99 3.88 1.50 -4.90
CA GLY A 99 2.59 1.08 -4.37
C GLY A 99 1.57 2.22 -4.34
N LEU A 100 2.02 3.41 -3.90
CA LEU A 100 1.19 4.62 -3.92
C LEU A 100 0.83 5.04 -5.35
N TYR A 101 1.82 5.06 -6.25
CA TYR A 101 1.60 5.37 -7.66
C TYR A 101 0.60 4.42 -8.31
N GLY A 102 0.70 3.11 -8.00
CA GLY A 102 -0.26 2.12 -8.48
C GLY A 102 -1.70 2.44 -8.04
N LEU A 103 -1.91 2.80 -6.77
CA LEU A 103 -3.23 3.21 -6.29
C LEU A 103 -3.75 4.47 -6.99
N PHE A 104 -2.90 5.46 -7.20
CA PHE A 104 -3.28 6.66 -7.97
C PHE A 104 -3.68 6.33 -9.40
N MET A 105 -2.98 5.40 -10.06
CA MET A 105 -3.32 5.00 -11.43
C MET A 105 -4.69 4.31 -11.53
N PHE A 106 -5.07 3.56 -10.51
CA PHE A 106 -6.35 2.84 -10.49
C PHE A 106 -7.48 3.64 -9.85
N GLN A 107 -7.20 4.79 -9.21
CA GLN A 107 -8.21 5.60 -8.54
C GLN A 107 -9.37 5.98 -9.47
N PRO A 108 -9.18 6.50 -10.69
CA PRO A 108 -10.31 6.88 -11.55
C PRO A 108 -11.18 5.70 -11.99
N LEU A 109 -10.57 4.50 -12.08
CA LEU A 109 -11.28 3.25 -12.42
C LEU A 109 -12.08 2.71 -11.25
N MET A 110 -11.69 3.06 -10.02
CA MET A 110 -12.17 2.46 -8.78
C MET A 110 -12.89 3.48 -7.89
N GLU A 111 -13.35 4.59 -8.45
CA GLU A 111 -13.98 5.66 -7.68
C GLU A 111 -15.11 5.13 -6.80
N THR A 112 -16.01 4.34 -7.39
CA THR A 112 -17.09 3.66 -6.67
C THR A 112 -16.58 2.52 -5.76
N GLY A 113 -15.54 1.81 -6.19
CA GLY A 113 -14.96 0.68 -5.45
C GLY A 113 -14.18 1.08 -4.20
N PHE A 114 -13.62 2.29 -4.15
CA PHE A 114 -12.91 2.79 -2.97
C PHE A 114 -13.82 3.45 -1.94
N LEU A 115 -14.93 4.06 -2.36
CA LEU A 115 -15.85 4.79 -1.47
C LEU A 115 -16.31 3.99 -0.24
N PRO A 116 -16.75 2.72 -0.35
CA PRO A 116 -17.18 1.94 0.81
C PRO A 116 -16.04 1.71 1.82
N TRP A 117 -14.78 1.67 1.34
CA TRP A 117 -13.59 1.41 2.17
C TRP A 117 -12.97 2.67 2.75
N THR A 118 -13.40 3.86 2.31
CA THR A 118 -12.75 5.13 2.70
C THR A 118 -12.78 5.36 4.21
N ASN A 119 -13.91 5.12 4.87
CA ASN A 119 -14.02 5.31 6.32
C ASN A 119 -13.10 4.35 7.10
N ILE A 120 -13.06 3.08 6.68
CA ILE A 120 -12.18 2.08 7.29
C ILE A 120 -10.72 2.47 7.04
N LEU A 121 -10.40 2.88 5.82
CA LEU A 121 -9.07 3.34 5.44
C LEU A 121 -8.64 4.56 6.27
N LEU A 122 -9.50 5.55 6.44
CA LEU A 122 -9.22 6.73 7.29
C LEU A 122 -8.92 6.34 8.73
N VAL A 123 -9.72 5.47 9.33
CA VAL A 123 -9.47 4.97 10.70
C VAL A 123 -8.13 4.25 10.78
N LEU A 124 -7.84 3.36 9.83
CA LEU A 124 -6.55 2.64 9.78
C LEU A 124 -5.38 3.60 9.62
N LEU A 125 -5.53 4.66 8.82
CA LEU A 125 -4.50 5.69 8.62
C LEU A 125 -4.24 6.52 9.88
N VAL A 126 -5.28 6.93 10.57
CA VAL A 126 -5.15 7.61 11.87
C VAL A 126 -4.47 6.70 12.88
N CYS A 127 -4.88 5.44 12.96
CA CYS A 127 -4.21 4.44 13.80
C CYS A 127 -2.73 4.25 13.40
N ASN A 128 -2.43 4.23 12.10
CA ASN A 128 -1.05 4.13 11.62
C ASN A 128 -0.20 5.32 12.08
N VAL A 129 -0.70 6.54 11.94
CA VAL A 129 0.05 7.74 12.34
C VAL A 129 0.26 7.78 13.85
N ILE A 130 -0.78 7.53 14.64
CA ILE A 130 -0.71 7.59 16.11
C ILE A 130 0.15 6.45 16.65
N TRP A 131 -0.16 5.21 16.27
CA TRP A 131 0.53 4.03 16.81
C TRP A 131 1.98 3.97 16.37
N VAL A 132 2.24 4.09 15.08
CA VAL A 132 3.62 4.03 14.56
C VAL A 132 4.40 5.26 15.01
N GLY A 133 3.77 6.43 15.12
CA GLY A 133 4.37 7.63 15.70
C GLY A 133 4.81 7.42 17.15
N TYR A 134 3.93 6.87 17.98
CA TYR A 134 4.24 6.52 19.38
C TYR A 134 5.41 5.53 19.46
N VAL A 135 5.37 4.47 18.66
CA VAL A 135 6.46 3.47 18.59
C VAL A 135 7.77 4.13 18.14
N THR A 136 7.72 5.04 17.16
CA THR A 136 8.90 5.73 16.62
C THR A 136 9.59 6.58 17.69
N VAL A 137 8.84 7.38 18.44
CA VAL A 137 9.39 8.25 19.49
C VAL A 137 10.03 7.45 20.62
N ASN A 138 9.51 6.25 20.92
CA ASN A 138 10.03 5.39 21.96
C ASN A 138 11.21 4.47 21.51
N GLN A 139 11.62 4.56 20.23
CA GLN A 139 12.74 3.75 19.73
C GLN A 139 14.08 4.30 20.22
N LYS A 140 14.91 3.40 20.78
CA LYS A 140 16.28 3.71 21.20
C LYS A 140 17.32 3.44 20.10
N ARG A 141 16.96 2.69 19.07
CA ARG A 141 17.83 2.32 17.96
C ARG A 141 17.52 3.18 16.76
N LEU A 142 18.53 3.87 16.22
CA LEU A 142 18.38 4.80 15.10
C LEU A 142 17.87 4.11 13.81
N ASP A 143 18.33 2.90 13.54
CA ASP A 143 17.92 2.10 12.37
C ASP A 143 16.42 1.75 12.40
N LEU A 144 15.90 1.34 13.57
CA LEU A 144 14.49 1.07 13.76
C LEU A 144 13.65 2.36 13.76
N LEU A 145 14.19 3.45 14.34
CA LEU A 145 13.54 4.76 14.34
C LEU A 145 13.31 5.24 12.91
N LEU A 146 14.34 5.19 12.06
CA LEU A 146 14.24 5.58 10.65
C LEU A 146 13.24 4.70 9.88
N GLY A 147 13.24 3.39 10.15
CA GLY A 147 12.30 2.45 9.55
C GLY A 147 10.84 2.77 9.92
N ASN A 148 10.55 2.98 11.19
CA ASN A 148 9.21 3.33 11.67
C ASN A 148 8.79 4.73 11.20
N SER A 149 9.70 5.70 11.18
CA SER A 149 9.44 7.04 10.63
C SER A 149 9.02 6.98 9.16
N SER A 150 9.68 6.13 8.35
CA SER A 150 9.29 5.90 6.96
C SER A 150 7.87 5.33 6.83
N VAL A 151 7.46 4.44 7.73
CA VAL A 151 6.08 3.89 7.76
C VAL A 151 5.07 4.97 8.13
N MET A 152 5.37 5.79 9.14
CA MET A 152 4.52 6.88 9.59
C MET A 152 4.29 7.91 8.47
N HIS A 153 5.35 8.32 7.75
CA HIS A 153 5.25 9.28 6.65
C HIS A 153 4.38 8.76 5.50
N MET A 154 4.43 7.46 5.21
CA MET A 154 3.53 6.87 4.22
C MET A 154 2.06 6.97 4.66
N GLY A 155 1.78 6.93 5.96
CA GLY A 155 0.45 7.17 6.51
C GLY A 155 -0.11 8.55 6.15
N TYR A 156 0.71 9.60 6.24
CA TYR A 156 0.29 10.96 5.84
C TYR A 156 0.00 11.08 4.35
N ILE A 157 0.84 10.49 3.51
CA ILE A 157 0.63 10.52 2.05
C ILE A 157 -0.65 9.77 1.68
N PHE A 158 -0.92 8.66 2.36
CA PHE A 158 -2.15 7.90 2.15
C PHE A 158 -3.40 8.64 2.66
N LEU A 159 -3.26 9.43 3.72
CA LEU A 159 -4.33 10.29 4.20
C LEU A 159 -4.70 11.34 3.13
N ALA A 160 -3.71 11.93 2.49
CA ALA A 160 -3.93 12.85 1.36
C ALA A 160 -4.60 12.14 0.17
N PHE A 161 -4.22 10.89 -0.13
CA PHE A 161 -4.88 10.07 -1.14
C PHE A 161 -6.36 9.81 -0.79
N ALA A 162 -6.64 9.41 0.45
CA ALA A 162 -8.01 9.16 0.90
C ALA A 162 -8.86 10.44 0.85
N ALA A 163 -8.30 11.59 1.21
CA ALA A 163 -8.96 12.88 1.09
C ALA A 163 -9.29 13.22 -0.37
N LEU A 164 -8.37 12.92 -1.29
CA LEU A 164 -8.57 13.14 -2.73
C LEU A 164 -9.71 12.26 -3.27
N VAL A 165 -9.81 11.00 -2.84
CA VAL A 165 -10.91 10.09 -3.22
C VAL A 165 -12.27 10.58 -2.71
N VAL A 166 -12.30 11.25 -1.55
CA VAL A 166 -13.56 11.79 -0.96
C VAL A 166 -13.96 13.10 -1.61
N SER A 167 -13.00 13.92 -2.02
CA SER A 167 -13.28 15.24 -2.60
C SER A 167 -13.73 15.19 -4.08
N GLY A 168 -13.56 14.04 -4.74
CA GLY A 168 -14.00 13.79 -6.13
C GLY A 168 -13.09 14.44 -7.13
#